data_e1da4ee355d77a265b3257b2e10c1c05
#
_entry.id   e1da4ee355d77a265b3257b2e10c1c05
#
_cell.length_a   1.000
_cell.length_b   1.000
_cell.length_c   1.000
_cell.angle_alpha   90.00
_cell.angle_beta   90.00
_cell.angle_gamma   90.00
#
_symmetry.space_group_name_H-M   'P 1'
#
loop_
_entity.id
_entity.type
_entity.pdbx_description
1 polymer ?
#
loop_
_entity_poly.entity_id
_entity_poly.type
_entity_poly.pdbx_seq_one_letter_code
_entity_poly.pdbx_strand_id
1 'polypeptide(L)' 'MNAKRTMTLNLTEPEMAVLEALCEEKDLSKTAVLRQALRLYQLVNARLKQGEKLFFEDEMAKEKKEVVVL' A
#
# COMPACT_ATOMS: atom_id res chain seq x y z
N MET A 1 24.93 7.65 0.42
CA MET A 1 25.00 6.68 1.50
C MET A 1 23.70 6.59 2.26
N ASN A 2 23.21 5.39 2.48
CA ASN A 2 21.89 5.20 3.07
C ASN A 2 21.99 4.95 4.57
N ALA A 3 21.86 6.01 5.35
CA ALA A 3 21.73 5.88 6.79
C ALA A 3 20.32 5.41 7.11
N LYS A 4 20.20 4.33 7.87
CA LYS A 4 18.91 3.82 8.32
C LYS A 4 18.48 4.55 9.58
N ARG A 5 17.22 4.91 9.63
CA ARG A 5 16.60 5.51 10.79
C ARG A 5 15.52 4.58 11.33
N THR A 6 15.34 4.64 12.63
CA THR A 6 14.29 3.86 13.28
C THR A 6 13.05 4.72 13.43
N MET A 7 11.90 4.11 13.16
CA MET A 7 10.60 4.74 13.36
C MET A 7 9.71 3.79 14.15
N THR A 8 9.00 4.34 15.12
CA THR A 8 8.00 3.57 15.87
C THR A 8 6.62 3.85 15.30
N LEU A 9 5.87 2.79 15.02
CA LEU A 9 4.52 2.90 14.49
C LEU A 9 3.55 2.17 15.40
N ASN A 10 2.56 2.91 15.90
CA ASN A 10 1.49 2.34 16.71
C ASN A 10 0.27 2.12 15.82
N LEU A 11 -0.14 0.88 15.68
CA LEU A 11 -1.32 0.52 14.90
C LEU A 11 -2.48 0.17 15.82
N THR A 12 -3.68 0.51 15.37
CA THR A 12 -4.89 0.03 16.03
C THR A 12 -5.00 -1.49 15.85
N GLU A 13 -5.86 -2.13 16.62
CA GLU A 13 -6.07 -3.57 16.47
C GLU A 13 -6.53 -3.98 15.08
N PRO A 14 -7.51 -3.29 14.46
CA PRO A 14 -7.88 -3.59 13.07
C PRO A 14 -6.73 -3.42 12.08
N GLU A 15 -5.92 -2.38 12.24
CA GLU A 15 -4.76 -2.15 11.37
C GLU A 15 -3.71 -3.23 11.53
N MET A 16 -3.45 -3.65 12.77
CA MET A 16 -2.50 -4.74 13.03
C MET A 16 -2.99 -6.05 12.42
N ALA A 17 -4.30 -6.31 12.50
CA ALA A 17 -4.89 -7.50 11.90
C ALA A 17 -4.70 -7.51 10.38
N VAL A 18 -4.87 -6.37 9.72
CA VAL A 18 -4.64 -6.24 8.27
C VAL A 18 -3.16 -6.50 7.96
N LEU A 19 -2.26 -5.92 8.74
CA LEU A 19 -0.82 -6.11 8.52
C LEU A 19 -0.44 -7.59 8.67
N GLU A 20 -0.92 -8.23 9.71
CA GLU A 20 -0.62 -9.65 9.94
C GLU A 20 -1.20 -10.55 8.85
N ALA A 21 -2.40 -10.25 8.37
CA ALA A 21 -3.02 -10.99 7.27
C ALA A 21 -2.19 -10.86 5.98
N LEU A 22 -1.71 -9.66 5.68
CA LEU A 22 -0.85 -9.44 4.51
C LEU A 22 0.49 -10.17 4.62
N CYS A 23 1.07 -10.18 5.83
CA CYS A 23 2.31 -10.91 6.06
C CYS A 23 2.14 -12.41 5.81
N GLU A 24 1.05 -12.99 6.31
CA GLU A 24 0.76 -14.40 6.13
C GLU A 24 0.47 -14.73 4.67
N GLU A 25 -0.38 -13.94 4.03
CA GLU A 25 -0.77 -14.14 2.64
C GLU A 25 0.42 -14.09 1.68
N LYS A 26 1.36 -13.18 1.94
CA LYS A 26 2.49 -12.94 1.06
C LYS A 26 3.78 -13.62 1.52
N ASP A 27 3.74 -14.26 2.68
CA ASP A 27 4.92 -14.86 3.30
C ASP A 27 6.06 -13.84 3.45
N LEU A 28 5.71 -12.68 4.00
CA LEU A 28 6.65 -11.58 4.20
C LEU A 28 6.65 -11.12 5.66
N SER A 29 7.76 -10.54 6.08
CA SER A 29 7.84 -9.89 7.39
C SER A 29 7.00 -8.60 7.42
N LYS A 30 6.68 -8.14 8.62
CA LYS A 30 5.98 -6.86 8.78
C LYS A 30 6.75 -5.70 8.15
N THR A 31 8.07 -5.68 8.35
CA THR A 31 8.92 -4.66 7.74
C THR A 31 8.86 -4.69 6.22
N ALA A 32 8.90 -5.88 5.63
CA ALA A 32 8.83 -6.02 4.17
C ALA A 32 7.48 -5.54 3.62
N VAL A 33 6.38 -5.89 4.29
CA VAL A 33 5.05 -5.44 3.87
C VAL A 33 4.94 -3.92 3.95
N LEU A 34 5.41 -3.33 5.05
CA LEU A 34 5.36 -1.87 5.23
C LEU A 34 6.21 -1.14 4.19
N ARG A 35 7.37 -1.69 3.84
CA ARG A 35 8.20 -1.11 2.78
C ARG A 35 7.53 -1.18 1.42
N GLN A 36 6.88 -2.29 1.11
CA GLN A 36 6.12 -2.43 -0.13
C GLN A 36 4.95 -1.44 -0.17
N ALA A 37 4.24 -1.30 0.94
CA ALA A 37 3.15 -0.35 1.03
C ALA A 37 3.62 1.08 0.79
N LEU A 38 4.77 1.45 1.35
CA LEU A 38 5.34 2.78 1.16
C LEU A 38 5.72 3.02 -0.30
N ARG A 39 6.34 2.03 -0.95
CA ARG A 39 6.69 2.13 -2.37
C ARG A 39 5.46 2.28 -3.24
N LEU A 40 4.43 1.50 -2.95
CA LEU A 40 3.16 1.58 -3.68
C LEU A 40 2.53 2.95 -3.52
N TYR A 41 2.48 3.46 -2.29
CA TYR A 41 1.90 4.78 -2.02
C TYR A 41 2.69 5.88 -2.73
N GLN A 42 4.01 5.80 -2.72
CA GLN A 42 4.86 6.76 -3.40
C GLN A 42 4.58 6.79 -4.90
N LEU A 43 4.47 5.61 -5.52
CA LEU A 43 4.16 5.50 -6.95
C LEU A 43 2.78 6.11 -7.26
N VAL A 44 1.78 5.74 -6.50
CA VAL A 44 0.41 6.25 -6.68
C VAL A 44 0.38 7.76 -6.51
N ASN A 45 1.02 8.27 -5.45
CA ASN A 45 1.05 9.71 -5.18
C ASN A 45 1.72 10.48 -6.31
N ALA A 46 2.83 9.97 -6.85
CA ALA A 46 3.54 10.61 -7.96
C ALA A 46 2.66 10.69 -9.22
N ARG A 47 1.92 9.63 -9.53
CA ARG A 47 1.05 9.61 -10.70
C ARG A 47 -0.16 10.53 -10.52
N LEU A 48 -0.75 10.56 -9.32
CA LEU A 48 -1.86 11.47 -9.03
C LEU A 48 -1.44 12.93 -9.16
N LYS A 49 -0.23 13.27 -8.73
CA LYS A 49 0.29 14.65 -8.88
C LYS A 49 0.44 15.07 -10.34
N GLN A 50 0.62 14.11 -11.24
CA GLN A 50 0.71 14.36 -12.67
C GLN A 50 -0.67 14.50 -13.34
N GLY A 51 -1.74 14.44 -12.57
CA GLY A 51 -3.10 14.54 -13.08
C GLY A 51 -3.70 13.22 -13.52
N GLU A 52 -3.00 12.12 -13.27
CA GLU A 52 -3.53 10.80 -13.60
C GLU A 52 -4.51 10.33 -12.53
N LYS A 53 -5.30 9.34 -12.86
CA LYS A 53 -6.27 8.75 -11.94
C LYS A 53 -5.94 7.28 -11.72
N LEU A 54 -6.28 6.77 -10.53
CA LEU A 54 -6.09 5.39 -10.18
C LEU A 54 -7.41 4.63 -10.34
N PHE A 55 -7.37 3.50 -11.06
CA PHE A 55 -8.55 2.68 -11.30
C PHE A 55 -8.27 1.24 -10.93
N PHE A 56 -9.31 0.55 -10.46
CA PHE A 56 -9.36 -0.90 -10.48
C PHE A 56 -10.24 -1.34 -11.64
N GLU A 57 -9.74 -2.29 -12.41
CA GLU A 57 -10.45 -2.82 -13.56
C GLU A 57 -10.67 -4.31 -13.38
N ASP A 58 -11.92 -4.75 -13.53
CA ASP A 58 -12.29 -6.17 -13.54
C ASP A 58 -12.64 -6.54 -14.97
N GLU A 59 -11.74 -7.26 -15.62
CA GLU A 59 -11.92 -7.65 -17.03
C GLU A 59 -13.07 -8.63 -17.22
N MET A 60 -13.30 -9.51 -16.23
CA MET A 60 -14.36 -10.50 -16.32
C MET A 60 -15.74 -9.84 -16.20
N ALA A 61 -15.90 -8.92 -15.27
CA ALA A 61 -17.14 -8.19 -15.06
C ALA A 61 -17.23 -6.96 -15.95
N LYS A 62 -16.17 -6.60 -16.67
CA LYS A 62 -16.07 -5.39 -17.50
C LYS A 62 -16.38 -4.13 -16.69
N GLU A 63 -15.92 -4.11 -15.46
CA GLU A 63 -16.07 -2.97 -14.56
C GLU A 63 -14.75 -2.26 -14.37
N LYS A 64 -14.82 -0.93 -14.26
CA LYS A 64 -13.67 -0.08 -14.01
C LYS A 64 -14.09 0.98 -13.01
N LYS A 65 -13.42 0.99 -11.85
CA LYS A 65 -13.77 1.92 -10.77
C LYS A 65 -12.57 2.76 -10.38
N GLU A 66 -12.79 4.05 -10.25
CA GLU A 66 -11.76 4.97 -9.78
C GLU A 66 -11.55 4.78 -8.28
N VAL A 67 -10.27 4.78 -7.87
CA VAL A 67 -9.89 4.74 -6.46
C VAL A 67 -9.46 6.13 -6.05
N VAL A 68 -10.14 6.69 -5.05
CA VAL A 68 -9.79 7.99 -4.51
C VAL A 68 -8.91 7.80 -3.28
N VAL A 69 -7.70 8.34 -3.35
CA VAL A 69 -6.73 8.28 -2.25
C VAL A 69 -6.73 9.65 -1.57
N LEU A 70 -7.01 9.64 -0.27
CA LEU A 70 -7.07 10.86 0.54
C LEU A 70 -5.73 11.17 1.21
#